data_2caad8c030fd957449414170b3138ef7
#
_entry.id   2caad8c030fd957449414170b3138ef7
#
_cell.length_a   1.000
_cell.length_b   1.000
_cell.length_c   1.000
_cell.angle_alpha   90.00
_cell.angle_beta   90.00
_cell.angle_gamma   90.00
#
_symmetry.space_group_name_H-M   'P 1'
#
loop_
_entity.id
_entity.type
_entity.pdbx_description
1 polymer ?
#
loop_
_entity_poly.entity_id
_entity_poly.type
_entity_poly.pdbx_seq_one_letter_code
_entity_poly.pdbx_strand_id
1 'polypeptide(L)'
;MAECNALLLNYANRNAMNTWAANVYGDVPTLGLCHGGQGGHALIARVIEHLVNKGRKPGSKGFRPVTVKDVDIVCAGINHQTWYIQVLYEGQDWCDRLLEGMLAMPDVAQKEKVRIDMIRRFGYFSTESNGHLSEYVPWYRKRTGEIKQWIDLSSWILGETGGYLRVCSEQRDWFKTDSAKWLTEPPHEISPAKRSNEHGSYIIEALETGRIYRGHFNVVNDHCITNLPEDAIVEVPGYVDRNGVNIPQVGDLPLGCAAVCSASITVQRLAVQAAVYGDESLLKQAMMMDPLVGAVCDPDE
;
A
#
# COMPACT_ATOMS: atom_id res chain seq x y z
N MET A 1 -16.28 20.41 -25.08
CA MET A 1 -16.13 19.32 -24.09
C MET A 1 -15.21 18.32 -24.76
N ALA A 2 -13.99 18.16 -24.25
CA ALA A 2 -13.11 17.13 -24.76
C ALA A 2 -13.77 15.78 -24.47
N GLU A 3 -13.82 14.91 -25.46
CA GLU A 3 -14.16 13.50 -25.26
C GLU A 3 -13.04 12.93 -24.39
N CYS A 4 -13.24 12.95 -23.06
CA CYS A 4 -12.19 12.61 -22.16
C CYS A 4 -12.21 11.11 -21.89
N ASN A 5 -11.63 10.35 -22.81
CA ASN A 5 -11.21 8.97 -22.54
C ASN A 5 -9.90 8.95 -21.71
N ALA A 6 -9.60 10.03 -20.99
CA ALA A 6 -8.41 10.14 -20.19
C ALA A 6 -8.56 9.31 -18.91
N LEU A 7 -7.54 8.51 -18.64
CA LEU A 7 -7.40 7.77 -17.38
C LEU A 7 -6.49 8.58 -16.44
N LEU A 8 -7.00 8.94 -15.27
CA LEU A 8 -6.21 9.58 -14.23
C LEU A 8 -5.42 8.53 -13.44
N LEU A 9 -4.09 8.67 -13.42
CA LEU A 9 -3.21 7.86 -12.59
C LEU A 9 -2.87 8.62 -11.31
N ASN A 10 -3.51 8.25 -10.20
CA ASN A 10 -3.39 8.95 -8.93
C ASN A 10 -2.31 8.32 -8.03
N TYR A 11 -1.23 9.05 -7.77
CA TYR A 11 -0.20 8.70 -6.78
C TYR A 11 -0.33 9.50 -5.47
N ALA A 12 -1.22 10.49 -5.44
CA ALA A 12 -1.31 11.38 -4.29
C ALA A 12 -1.96 10.68 -3.09
N ASN A 13 -1.39 10.86 -1.92
CA ASN A 13 -1.99 10.47 -0.65
C ASN A 13 -3.01 11.55 -0.19
N ARG A 14 -4.09 11.20 0.37
CA ARG A 14 -4.60 9.84 0.73
C ARG A 14 -5.18 9.14 -0.50
N ASN A 15 -4.53 8.13 -0.99
CA ASN A 15 -4.79 7.55 -2.30
C ASN A 15 -6.23 7.06 -2.47
N ALA A 16 -6.75 6.24 -1.54
CA ALA A 16 -8.12 5.74 -1.63
C ALA A 16 -9.17 6.86 -1.62
N MET A 17 -9.01 7.89 -0.78
CA MET A 17 -9.96 9.01 -0.71
C MET A 17 -9.94 9.84 -1.99
N ASN A 18 -8.74 10.15 -2.52
CA ASN A 18 -8.59 10.90 -3.77
C ASN A 18 -9.16 10.12 -4.96
N THR A 19 -8.89 8.81 -5.03
CA THR A 19 -9.41 7.92 -6.06
C THR A 19 -10.93 7.83 -5.97
N TRP A 20 -11.49 7.77 -4.76
CA TRP A 20 -12.94 7.77 -4.53
C TRP A 20 -13.58 9.06 -5.00
N ALA A 21 -13.04 10.19 -4.56
CA ALA A 21 -13.57 11.50 -4.95
C ALA A 21 -13.53 11.70 -6.46
N ALA A 22 -12.44 11.35 -7.13
CA ALA A 22 -12.28 11.50 -8.57
C ALA A 22 -13.24 10.61 -9.37
N ASN A 23 -13.39 9.33 -8.98
CA ASN A 23 -14.31 8.41 -9.68
C ASN A 23 -15.78 8.75 -9.44
N VAL A 24 -16.17 9.03 -8.18
CA VAL A 24 -17.59 9.13 -7.81
C VAL A 24 -18.15 10.54 -7.97
N TYR A 25 -17.33 11.56 -7.67
CA TYR A 25 -17.78 12.96 -7.68
C TYR A 25 -17.14 13.79 -8.78
N GLY A 26 -16.01 13.33 -9.33
CA GLY A 26 -15.31 14.02 -10.42
C GLY A 26 -15.63 13.53 -11.81
N ASP A 27 -16.35 12.40 -11.93
CA ASP A 27 -16.65 11.73 -13.21
C ASP A 27 -15.40 11.51 -14.09
N VAL A 28 -14.27 11.18 -13.45
CA VAL A 28 -12.99 10.92 -14.12
C VAL A 28 -12.53 9.51 -13.80
N PRO A 29 -12.44 8.62 -14.80
CA PRO A 29 -11.86 7.28 -14.61
C PRO A 29 -10.48 7.38 -13.96
N THR A 30 -10.32 6.80 -12.78
CA THR A 30 -9.11 6.99 -11.98
C THR A 30 -8.60 5.65 -11.45
N LEU A 31 -7.30 5.41 -11.63
CA LEU A 31 -6.57 4.36 -10.95
C LEU A 31 -5.71 4.96 -9.84
N GLY A 32 -5.91 4.50 -8.63
CA GLY A 32 -4.97 4.79 -7.54
C GLY A 32 -3.79 3.82 -7.58
N LEU A 33 -2.58 4.35 -7.45
CA LEU A 33 -1.34 3.60 -7.57
C LEU A 33 -0.53 3.72 -6.27
N CYS A 34 -0.12 2.57 -5.73
CA CYS A 34 0.72 2.49 -4.55
C CYS A 34 1.79 1.41 -4.73
N HIS A 35 2.98 1.64 -4.20
CA HIS A 35 4.09 0.68 -4.28
C HIS A 35 4.24 -0.20 -3.02
N GLY A 36 3.31 -0.09 -2.05
CA GLY A 36 3.31 -0.93 -0.85
C GLY A 36 3.27 -2.42 -1.17
N GLY A 37 2.45 -2.83 -2.14
CA GLY A 37 2.40 -4.20 -2.67
C GLY A 37 3.73 -4.66 -3.27
N GLN A 38 4.44 -3.80 -3.98
CA GLN A 38 5.76 -4.13 -4.57
C GLN A 38 6.82 -4.32 -3.49
N GLY A 39 6.84 -3.44 -2.47
CA GLY A 39 7.78 -3.52 -1.36
C GLY A 39 7.61 -4.80 -0.53
N GLY A 40 6.37 -5.16 -0.22
CA GLY A 40 6.06 -6.40 0.47
C GLY A 40 6.39 -7.64 -0.37
N HIS A 41 6.14 -7.62 -1.68
CA HIS A 41 6.53 -8.69 -2.62
C HIS A 41 8.05 -8.93 -2.60
N ALA A 42 8.85 -7.87 -2.62
CA ALA A 42 10.30 -7.99 -2.52
C ALA A 42 10.74 -8.62 -1.19
N LEU A 43 10.08 -8.27 -0.08
CA LEU A 43 10.36 -8.91 1.21
C LEU A 43 9.95 -10.38 1.22
N ILE A 44 8.80 -10.73 0.66
CA ILE A 44 8.34 -12.12 0.51
C ILE A 44 9.36 -12.95 -0.28
N ALA A 45 9.81 -12.47 -1.44
CA ALA A 45 10.82 -13.16 -2.24
C ALA A 45 12.11 -13.41 -1.43
N ARG A 46 12.57 -12.40 -0.66
CA ARG A 46 13.72 -12.52 0.23
C ARG A 46 13.51 -13.55 1.36
N VAL A 47 12.30 -13.61 1.93
CA VAL A 47 11.94 -14.60 2.96
C VAL A 47 11.96 -16.01 2.38
N ILE A 48 11.38 -16.20 1.20
CA ILE A 48 11.41 -17.49 0.50
C ILE A 48 12.84 -17.90 0.16
N GLU A 49 13.66 -16.98 -0.38
CA GLU A 49 15.07 -17.22 -0.65
C GLU A 49 15.80 -17.71 0.60
N HIS A 50 15.58 -17.06 1.75
CA HIS A 50 16.17 -17.46 3.02
C HIS A 50 15.77 -18.90 3.40
N LEU A 51 14.49 -19.24 3.29
CA LEU A 51 13.97 -20.56 3.68
C LEU A 51 14.48 -21.68 2.77
N VAL A 52 14.48 -21.48 1.45
CA VAL A 52 14.92 -22.53 0.49
C VAL A 52 16.43 -22.74 0.53
N ASN A 53 17.18 -21.76 1.00
CA ASN A 53 18.65 -21.79 1.06
C ASN A 53 19.23 -22.03 2.45
N LYS A 54 18.49 -22.53 3.41
CA LYS A 54 18.92 -22.71 4.81
C LYS A 54 20.43 -22.96 4.95
N GLY A 55 21.18 -21.98 5.51
CA GLY A 55 22.62 -22.04 5.74
C GLY A 55 23.52 -21.89 4.50
N ARG A 56 23.00 -21.83 3.29
CA ARG A 56 23.78 -21.57 2.08
C ARG A 56 23.98 -20.07 1.87
N LYS A 57 25.17 -19.69 1.46
CA LYS A 57 25.49 -18.29 1.12
C LYS A 57 25.27 -18.02 -0.38
N PRO A 58 24.91 -16.80 -0.78
CA PRO A 58 24.90 -16.39 -2.18
C PRO A 58 26.20 -16.79 -2.90
N GLY A 59 26.07 -17.34 -4.12
CA GLY A 59 27.21 -17.83 -4.91
C GLY A 59 27.75 -19.20 -4.55
N SER A 60 27.30 -19.83 -3.44
CA SER A 60 27.72 -21.19 -3.10
C SER A 60 27.01 -22.24 -3.99
N LYS A 61 27.66 -23.42 -4.14
CA LYS A 61 27.05 -24.54 -4.89
C LYS A 61 25.69 -24.92 -4.29
N GLY A 62 24.66 -24.90 -5.13
CA GLY A 62 23.28 -25.22 -4.73
C GLY A 62 22.53 -24.07 -4.09
N PHE A 63 23.08 -22.84 -4.08
CA PHE A 63 22.30 -21.66 -3.76
C PHE A 63 21.28 -21.40 -4.87
N ARG A 64 20.05 -21.08 -4.46
CA ARG A 64 18.92 -20.80 -5.35
C ARG A 64 18.46 -19.35 -5.13
N PRO A 65 18.81 -18.43 -6.02
CA PRO A 65 18.30 -17.06 -5.93
C PRO A 65 16.78 -17.08 -6.13
N VAL A 66 16.07 -16.27 -5.35
CA VAL A 66 14.63 -16.06 -5.50
C VAL A 66 14.37 -14.56 -5.61
N THR A 67 13.70 -14.18 -6.68
CA THR A 67 13.36 -12.80 -6.99
C THR A 67 11.84 -12.63 -7.06
N VAL A 68 11.36 -11.40 -7.16
CA VAL A 68 9.94 -11.10 -7.36
C VAL A 68 9.36 -11.74 -8.63
N LYS A 69 10.21 -12.11 -9.60
CA LYS A 69 9.77 -12.78 -10.85
C LYS A 69 9.47 -14.26 -10.66
N ASP A 70 9.98 -14.84 -9.57
CA ASP A 70 9.83 -16.26 -9.25
C ASP A 70 8.64 -16.51 -8.31
N VAL A 71 8.04 -15.45 -7.80
CA VAL A 71 6.96 -15.49 -6.82
C VAL A 71 5.72 -14.79 -7.36
N ASP A 72 4.63 -15.52 -7.52
CA ASP A 72 3.33 -14.94 -7.85
C ASP A 72 2.58 -14.56 -6.58
N ILE A 73 1.98 -13.38 -6.59
CA ILE A 73 1.21 -12.88 -5.46
C ILE A 73 -0.21 -12.48 -5.87
N VAL A 74 -1.15 -12.66 -4.94
CA VAL A 74 -2.42 -11.94 -4.92
C VAL A 74 -2.49 -11.23 -3.59
N CYS A 75 -2.49 -9.90 -3.62
CA CYS A 75 -2.82 -9.13 -2.44
C CYS A 75 -4.11 -8.35 -2.69
N ALA A 76 -4.96 -8.29 -1.65
CA ALA A 76 -6.26 -7.66 -1.73
C ALA A 76 -6.63 -7.00 -0.41
N GLY A 77 -7.37 -5.90 -0.49
CA GLY A 77 -7.77 -5.10 0.65
C GLY A 77 -8.05 -3.67 0.25
N ILE A 78 -7.57 -2.71 1.04
CA ILE A 78 -7.64 -1.29 0.71
C ILE A 78 -6.25 -0.68 0.77
N ASN A 79 -6.06 0.48 0.17
CA ASN A 79 -4.78 1.18 0.19
C ASN A 79 -4.21 1.29 1.60
N HIS A 80 -2.98 0.86 1.77
CA HIS A 80 -2.22 0.74 3.03
C HIS A 80 -2.72 -0.33 4.02
N GLN A 81 -3.74 -1.10 3.67
CA GLN A 81 -4.23 -2.27 4.42
C GLN A 81 -4.59 -3.41 3.47
N THR A 82 -3.64 -3.77 2.60
CA THR A 82 -3.76 -4.87 1.65
C THR A 82 -3.10 -6.11 2.24
N TRP A 83 -3.66 -7.29 2.00
CA TRP A 83 -3.25 -8.56 2.58
C TRP A 83 -2.81 -9.51 1.48
N TYR A 84 -1.66 -10.18 1.64
CA TYR A 84 -1.21 -11.22 0.72
C TYR A 84 -1.99 -12.49 1.01
N ILE A 85 -3.06 -12.70 0.26
CA ILE A 85 -3.97 -13.85 0.40
C ILE A 85 -3.51 -15.07 -0.39
N GLN A 86 -2.56 -14.89 -1.31
CA GLN A 86 -1.89 -15.96 -2.03
C GLN A 86 -0.44 -15.56 -2.31
N VAL A 87 0.47 -16.49 -2.08
CA VAL A 87 1.90 -16.36 -2.37
C VAL A 87 2.39 -17.67 -2.97
N LEU A 88 2.49 -17.72 -4.29
CA LEU A 88 2.91 -18.94 -4.99
C LEU A 88 4.40 -18.89 -5.35
N TYR A 89 5.12 -19.91 -4.93
CA TYR A 89 6.48 -20.18 -5.35
C TYR A 89 6.60 -21.65 -5.78
N GLU A 90 7.08 -21.91 -7.00
CA GLU A 90 7.13 -23.26 -7.60
C GLU A 90 5.78 -24.01 -7.53
N GLY A 91 4.67 -23.28 -7.72
CA GLY A 91 3.31 -23.83 -7.72
C GLY A 91 2.74 -24.19 -6.34
N GLN A 92 3.46 -23.88 -5.25
CA GLN A 92 3.01 -24.10 -3.88
C GLN A 92 2.67 -22.79 -3.22
N ASP A 93 1.63 -22.76 -2.37
CA ASP A 93 1.31 -21.60 -1.54
C ASP A 93 2.26 -21.54 -0.32
N TRP A 94 2.80 -20.35 -0.08
CA TRP A 94 3.77 -20.08 0.97
C TRP A 94 3.24 -19.15 2.06
N CYS A 95 1.99 -18.75 2.03
CA CYS A 95 1.40 -17.83 3.02
C CYS A 95 1.69 -18.31 4.46
N ASP A 96 1.43 -19.58 4.76
CA ASP A 96 1.62 -20.17 6.10
C ASP A 96 3.08 -20.23 6.55
N ARG A 97 4.03 -20.13 5.63
CA ARG A 97 5.48 -20.24 5.91
C ARG A 97 6.17 -18.90 6.08
N LEU A 98 5.50 -17.79 5.72
CA LEU A 98 6.10 -16.46 5.80
C LEU A 98 6.49 -16.09 7.23
N LEU A 99 5.65 -16.42 8.21
CA LEU A 99 5.93 -16.14 9.62
C LEU A 99 7.21 -16.83 10.10
N GLU A 100 7.38 -18.12 9.78
CA GLU A 100 8.61 -18.87 10.12
C GLU A 100 9.84 -18.19 9.51
N GLY A 101 9.76 -17.85 8.22
CA GLY A 101 10.87 -17.24 7.50
C GLY A 101 11.23 -15.85 8.02
N MET A 102 10.24 -15.01 8.32
CA MET A 102 10.48 -13.67 8.88
C MET A 102 11.14 -13.75 10.26
N LEU A 103 10.71 -14.69 11.11
CA LEU A 103 11.32 -14.92 12.43
C LEU A 103 12.74 -15.49 12.37
N ALA A 104 13.04 -16.25 11.33
CA ALA A 104 14.36 -16.81 11.10
C ALA A 104 15.40 -15.77 10.60
N MET A 105 14.96 -14.57 10.23
CA MET A 105 15.79 -13.47 9.74
C MET A 105 15.88 -12.36 10.81
N PRO A 106 16.99 -12.24 11.59
CA PRO A 106 17.04 -11.32 12.73
C PRO A 106 16.78 -9.85 12.38
N ASP A 107 17.24 -9.39 11.22
CA ASP A 107 17.03 -8.04 10.75
C ASP A 107 15.56 -7.78 10.39
N VAL A 108 14.87 -8.75 9.81
CA VAL A 108 13.43 -8.69 9.52
C VAL A 108 12.63 -8.77 10.82
N ALA A 109 12.94 -9.72 11.68
CA ALA A 109 12.25 -9.90 12.96
C ALA A 109 12.32 -8.66 13.85
N GLN A 110 13.42 -7.92 13.81
CA GLN A 110 13.59 -6.69 14.57
C GLN A 110 12.82 -5.50 13.96
N LYS A 111 12.79 -5.40 12.63
CA LYS A 111 12.20 -4.26 11.92
C LYS A 111 10.69 -4.40 11.69
N GLU A 112 10.20 -5.62 11.51
CA GLU A 112 8.83 -5.90 11.05
C GLU A 112 7.92 -6.42 12.18
N LYS A 113 8.09 -5.93 13.40
CA LYS A 113 7.40 -6.44 14.59
C LYS A 113 5.87 -6.33 14.50
N VAL A 114 5.34 -5.22 13.99
CA VAL A 114 3.90 -5.01 13.78
C VAL A 114 3.39 -6.00 12.73
N ARG A 115 4.06 -6.08 11.58
CA ARG A 115 3.66 -6.98 10.49
C ARG A 115 3.72 -8.45 10.90
N ILE A 116 4.74 -8.84 11.67
CA ILE A 116 4.87 -10.19 12.24
C ILE A 116 3.74 -10.47 13.24
N ASP A 117 3.42 -9.52 14.12
CA ASP A 117 2.31 -9.70 15.07
C ASP A 117 0.96 -9.78 14.35
N MET A 118 0.78 -9.02 13.26
CA MET A 118 -0.41 -9.10 12.42
C MET A 118 -0.54 -10.48 11.76
N ILE A 119 0.55 -11.08 11.21
CA ILE A 119 0.50 -12.46 10.70
C ILE A 119 0.08 -13.44 11.80
N ARG A 120 0.63 -13.32 13.00
CA ARG A 120 0.29 -14.21 14.11
C ARG A 120 -1.19 -14.17 14.49
N ARG A 121 -1.83 -13.00 14.38
CA ARG A 121 -3.22 -12.79 14.80
C ARG A 121 -4.23 -13.00 13.70
N PHE A 122 -3.87 -12.58 12.47
CA PHE A 122 -4.78 -12.57 11.33
C PHE A 122 -4.45 -13.66 10.28
N GLY A 123 -3.30 -14.31 10.38
CA GLY A 123 -2.88 -15.38 9.49
C GLY A 123 -2.25 -14.91 8.17
N TYR A 124 -2.29 -13.61 7.86
CA TYR A 124 -1.85 -13.08 6.56
C TYR A 124 -0.85 -11.94 6.71
N PHE A 125 0.11 -11.90 5.79
CA PHE A 125 1.06 -10.80 5.69
C PHE A 125 0.40 -9.58 5.07
N SER A 126 0.66 -8.40 5.63
CA SER A 126 0.14 -7.13 5.11
C SER A 126 1.16 -6.42 4.25
N THR A 127 0.71 -5.67 3.25
CA THR A 127 1.53 -4.67 2.55
C THR A 127 2.00 -3.60 3.53
N GLU A 128 2.55 -2.53 3.12
CA GLU A 128 3.05 -1.42 3.92
C GLU A 128 4.24 -1.72 4.84
N SER A 129 4.92 -0.64 5.24
CA SER A 129 5.99 -0.71 6.21
C SER A 129 5.45 -0.96 7.63
N ASN A 130 6.33 -1.45 8.50
CA ASN A 130 6.01 -1.71 9.90
C ASN A 130 5.42 -0.50 10.63
N GLY A 131 6.03 0.68 10.46
CA GLY A 131 5.57 1.92 11.07
C GLY A 131 4.25 2.39 10.50
N HIS A 132 4.12 2.35 9.17
CA HIS A 132 2.94 2.86 8.47
C HIS A 132 1.68 2.03 8.77
N LEU A 133 1.79 0.69 8.76
CA LEU A 133 0.68 -0.18 9.15
C LEU A 133 0.18 0.15 10.57
N SER A 134 1.07 0.50 11.49
CA SER A 134 0.69 0.83 12.87
C SER A 134 -0.17 2.09 12.99
N GLU A 135 -0.20 2.93 11.96
CA GLU A 135 -1.01 4.17 11.91
C GLU A 135 -2.46 3.92 11.53
N TYR A 136 -2.76 2.75 10.94
CA TYR A 136 -4.10 2.38 10.50
C TYR A 136 -4.86 1.46 11.46
N VAL A 137 -4.19 0.99 12.53
CA VAL A 137 -4.78 0.03 13.47
C VAL A 137 -4.68 0.52 14.91
N PRO A 138 -5.63 0.17 15.78
CA PRO A 138 -5.76 0.78 17.11
C PRO A 138 -4.81 0.20 18.17
N TRP A 139 -3.85 -0.67 17.82
CA TRP A 139 -3.21 -1.52 18.83
C TRP A 139 -1.80 -1.10 19.24
N TYR A 140 -1.01 -0.52 18.35
CA TYR A 140 0.44 -0.39 18.54
C TYR A 140 0.90 1.00 19.00
N ARG A 141 -0.01 1.99 19.02
CA ARG A 141 0.29 3.41 19.36
C ARG A 141 -0.49 3.95 20.55
N LYS A 142 -1.27 3.11 21.24
CA LYS A 142 -2.13 3.53 22.37
C LYS A 142 -1.37 4.16 23.54
N ARG A 143 -0.16 3.70 23.82
CA ARG A 143 0.61 4.09 25.00
C ARG A 143 1.98 4.56 24.57
N THR A 144 2.25 5.83 24.76
CA THR A 144 3.49 6.48 24.32
C THR A 144 4.76 5.74 24.76
N GLY A 145 4.79 5.20 25.99
CA GLY A 145 5.94 4.42 26.49
C GLY A 145 6.15 3.07 25.82
N GLU A 146 5.13 2.51 25.16
CA GLU A 146 5.17 1.19 24.53
C GLU A 146 5.45 1.26 23.01
N ILE A 147 5.25 2.41 22.37
CA ILE A 147 5.38 2.56 20.92
C ILE A 147 6.75 2.06 20.42
N LYS A 148 7.83 2.40 21.11
CA LYS A 148 9.21 2.00 20.77
C LYS A 148 9.45 0.49 20.80
N GLN A 149 8.57 -0.28 21.44
CA GLN A 149 8.66 -1.75 21.43
C GLN A 149 8.29 -2.32 20.06
N TRP A 150 7.45 -1.61 19.32
CA TRP A 150 6.87 -2.03 18.04
C TRP A 150 7.49 -1.33 16.84
N ILE A 151 7.88 -0.05 17.00
CA ILE A 151 8.15 0.87 15.91
C ILE A 151 9.49 1.57 16.13
N ASP A 152 10.25 1.72 15.05
CA ASP A 152 11.42 2.58 15.02
C ASP A 152 10.97 4.03 14.77
N LEU A 153 11.12 4.89 15.78
CA LEU A 153 10.72 6.30 15.72
C LEU A 153 11.82 7.22 15.22
N SER A 154 12.90 6.70 14.64
CA SER A 154 14.06 7.49 14.22
C SER A 154 13.82 8.34 12.96
N SER A 155 12.81 8.01 12.16
CA SER A 155 12.42 8.80 10.98
C SER A 155 10.93 8.62 10.66
N TRP A 156 10.37 9.56 9.90
CA TRP A 156 8.96 9.51 9.53
C TRP A 156 8.59 8.28 8.71
N ILE A 157 9.46 7.84 7.79
CA ILE A 157 9.26 6.63 6.97
C ILE A 157 9.22 5.36 7.84
N LEU A 158 9.98 5.33 8.94
CA LEU A 158 10.02 4.21 9.86
C LEU A 158 8.87 4.23 10.88
N GLY A 159 8.15 5.35 11.00
CA GLY A 159 6.97 5.48 11.84
C GLY A 159 7.07 6.52 12.95
N GLU A 160 7.95 7.53 12.81
CA GLU A 160 8.04 8.67 13.74
C GLU A 160 6.68 9.32 13.95
N THR A 161 6.26 9.49 15.20
CA THR A 161 5.03 10.19 15.55
C THR A 161 5.15 11.67 15.16
N GLY A 162 4.20 12.14 14.33
CA GLY A 162 4.26 13.51 13.79
C GLY A 162 5.37 13.77 12.77
N GLY A 163 6.12 12.74 12.36
CA GLY A 163 7.26 12.85 11.45
C GLY A 163 6.91 13.49 10.11
N TYR A 164 5.73 13.20 9.56
CA TYR A 164 5.28 13.83 8.31
C TYR A 164 5.04 15.34 8.48
N LEU A 165 4.44 15.77 9.59
CA LEU A 165 4.26 17.20 9.90
C LEU A 165 5.60 17.91 10.05
N ARG A 166 6.57 17.25 10.71
CA ARG A 166 7.93 17.78 10.83
C ARG A 166 8.57 17.99 9.47
N VAL A 167 8.56 16.96 8.61
CA VAL A 167 9.13 17.03 7.27
C VAL A 167 8.44 18.11 6.43
N CYS A 168 7.12 18.21 6.47
CA CYS A 168 6.40 19.26 5.77
C CYS A 168 6.77 20.66 6.26
N SER A 169 6.98 20.82 7.58
CA SER A 169 7.39 22.11 8.16
C SER A 169 8.82 22.47 7.81
N GLU A 170 9.75 21.51 7.87
CA GLU A 170 11.16 21.70 7.53
C GLU A 170 11.36 22.00 6.02
N GLN A 171 10.51 21.42 5.17
CA GLN A 171 10.58 21.58 3.71
C GLN A 171 9.57 22.61 3.17
N ARG A 172 8.99 23.43 4.01
CA ARG A 172 7.93 24.39 3.62
C ARG A 172 8.29 25.23 2.39
N ASP A 173 9.53 25.67 2.34
CA ASP A 173 10.02 26.59 1.30
C ASP A 173 10.90 25.89 0.25
N TRP A 174 10.92 24.53 0.23
CA TRP A 174 11.78 23.78 -0.70
C TRP A 174 11.63 24.19 -2.16
N PHE A 175 10.40 24.49 -2.60
CA PHE A 175 10.18 24.96 -3.96
C PHE A 175 10.89 26.26 -4.26
N LYS A 176 10.86 27.21 -3.33
CA LYS A 176 11.55 28.51 -3.49
C LYS A 176 13.06 28.33 -3.52
N THR A 177 13.61 27.44 -2.72
CA THR A 177 15.05 27.20 -2.63
C THR A 177 15.57 26.36 -3.78
N ASP A 178 14.80 25.36 -4.25
CA ASP A 178 15.26 24.39 -5.21
C ASP A 178 14.86 24.72 -6.65
N SER A 179 13.78 25.48 -6.87
CA SER A 179 13.35 25.86 -8.23
C SER A 179 14.44 26.59 -9.01
N ALA A 180 15.21 27.47 -8.36
CA ALA A 180 16.33 28.18 -8.99
C ALA A 180 17.44 27.21 -9.45
N LYS A 181 17.70 26.15 -8.69
CA LYS A 181 18.66 25.11 -9.07
C LYS A 181 18.16 24.31 -10.26
N TRP A 182 16.89 23.89 -10.25
CA TRP A 182 16.30 23.11 -11.34
C TRP A 182 16.32 23.84 -12.68
N LEU A 183 16.17 25.16 -12.66
CA LEU A 183 16.26 25.97 -13.87
C LEU A 183 17.69 26.06 -14.45
N THR A 184 18.70 25.79 -13.63
CA THR A 184 20.12 25.86 -14.02
C THR A 184 20.78 24.50 -14.19
N GLU A 185 20.15 23.42 -13.67
CA GLU A 185 20.65 22.06 -13.83
C GLU A 185 20.43 21.57 -15.28
N PRO A 186 21.38 20.79 -15.81
CA PRO A 186 21.18 20.20 -17.13
C PRO A 186 19.99 19.22 -17.07
N PRO A 187 19.21 19.07 -18.15
CA PRO A 187 18.12 18.13 -18.21
C PRO A 187 18.59 16.72 -17.83
N HIS A 188 17.82 16.05 -16.99
CA HIS A 188 18.12 14.65 -16.68
C HIS A 188 18.06 13.80 -17.96
N GLU A 189 19.06 12.95 -18.13
CA GLU A 189 19.05 11.98 -19.23
C GLU A 189 17.89 10.99 -19.03
N ILE A 190 16.94 11.04 -19.95
CA ILE A 190 15.81 10.09 -19.99
C ILE A 190 16.24 8.90 -20.86
N SER A 191 16.37 7.73 -20.24
CA SER A 191 16.68 6.50 -20.97
C SER A 191 15.87 5.32 -20.42
N PRO A 192 15.56 4.32 -21.27
CA PRO A 192 14.86 3.10 -20.83
C PRO A 192 15.60 2.36 -19.70
N ALA A 193 16.92 2.44 -19.65
CA ALA A 193 17.73 1.82 -18.61
C ALA A 193 17.58 2.48 -17.22
N LYS A 194 17.07 3.72 -17.18
CA LYS A 194 16.80 4.47 -15.95
C LYS A 194 15.31 4.45 -15.56
N ARG A 195 14.49 3.61 -16.22
CA ARG A 195 13.08 3.46 -15.89
C ARG A 195 12.90 2.96 -14.45
N SER A 196 12.09 3.67 -13.69
CA SER A 196 11.72 3.26 -12.33
C SER A 196 10.79 2.04 -12.34
N ASN A 197 10.55 1.44 -11.16
CA ASN A 197 9.58 0.37 -11.00
C ASN A 197 8.15 0.88 -10.78
N GLU A 198 7.92 2.18 -10.91
CA GLU A 198 6.59 2.79 -10.73
C GLU A 198 5.60 2.34 -11.79
N HIS A 199 4.37 2.07 -11.37
CA HIS A 199 3.31 1.51 -12.21
C HIS A 199 2.98 2.35 -13.44
N GLY A 200 2.95 3.69 -13.32
CA GLY A 200 2.41 4.59 -14.33
C GLY A 200 3.04 4.43 -15.69
N SER A 201 4.38 4.35 -15.76
CA SER A 201 5.06 4.19 -17.04
C SER A 201 4.75 2.85 -17.74
N TYR A 202 4.53 1.78 -16.96
CA TYR A 202 4.16 0.46 -17.49
C TYR A 202 2.70 0.42 -17.93
N ILE A 203 1.81 1.12 -17.22
CA ILE A 203 0.41 1.29 -17.60
C ILE A 203 0.31 2.02 -18.94
N ILE A 204 1.00 3.14 -19.10
CA ILE A 204 1.04 3.90 -20.36
C ILE A 204 1.57 3.02 -21.50
N GLU A 205 2.69 2.32 -21.29
CA GLU A 205 3.22 1.39 -22.29
C GLU A 205 2.20 0.31 -22.67
N ALA A 206 1.48 -0.25 -21.69
CA ALA A 206 0.50 -1.30 -21.93
C ALA A 206 -0.68 -0.81 -22.77
N LEU A 207 -1.21 0.38 -22.46
CA LEU A 207 -2.30 1.02 -23.22
C LEU A 207 -1.88 1.32 -24.66
N GLU A 208 -0.66 1.83 -24.88
CA GLU A 208 -0.18 2.21 -26.20
C GLU A 208 0.24 1.01 -27.06
N THR A 209 0.94 0.05 -26.47
CA THR A 209 1.55 -1.06 -27.24
C THR A 209 0.73 -2.35 -27.24
N GLY A 210 -0.18 -2.53 -26.27
CA GLY A 210 -0.89 -3.78 -26.04
C GLY A 210 -0.06 -4.83 -25.27
N ARG A 211 1.15 -4.48 -24.80
CA ARG A 211 1.93 -5.33 -23.92
C ARG A 211 1.25 -5.41 -22.56
N ILE A 212 0.90 -6.62 -22.12
CA ILE A 212 0.20 -6.81 -20.85
C ILE A 212 1.09 -6.37 -19.69
N TYR A 213 0.56 -5.51 -18.84
CA TYR A 213 1.12 -5.17 -17.54
C TYR A 213 0.22 -5.69 -16.43
N ARG A 214 0.79 -6.41 -15.45
CA ARG A 214 0.10 -6.86 -14.24
C ARG A 214 0.58 -6.04 -13.05
N GLY A 215 -0.36 -5.51 -12.27
CA GLY A 215 -0.09 -4.75 -11.05
C GLY A 215 -1.16 -4.97 -9.99
N HIS A 216 -1.12 -4.16 -8.93
CA HIS A 216 -2.20 -4.01 -7.97
C HIS A 216 -2.63 -2.55 -8.01
N PHE A 217 -3.93 -2.33 -8.12
CA PHE A 217 -4.49 -1.00 -8.36
C PHE A 217 -5.60 -0.71 -7.37
N ASN A 218 -5.72 0.56 -6.99
CA ASN A 218 -6.84 1.06 -6.22
C ASN A 218 -7.96 1.46 -7.19
N VAL A 219 -9.09 0.75 -7.07
CA VAL A 219 -10.26 0.88 -7.95
C VAL A 219 -11.55 0.85 -7.13
N VAL A 220 -12.66 1.26 -7.72
CA VAL A 220 -13.99 1.01 -7.14
C VAL A 220 -14.18 -0.51 -7.02
N ASN A 221 -14.68 -0.97 -5.88
CA ASN A 221 -14.78 -2.41 -5.58
C ASN A 221 -15.59 -3.19 -6.62
N ASP A 222 -16.75 -2.68 -7.02
CA ASP A 222 -17.60 -3.33 -8.05
C ASP A 222 -17.55 -4.87 -7.99
N HIS A 223 -17.77 -5.44 -6.79
CA HIS A 223 -17.72 -6.88 -6.48
C HIS A 223 -16.34 -7.56 -6.62
N CYS A 224 -15.25 -6.81 -6.75
CA CYS A 224 -13.90 -7.40 -6.78
C CYS A 224 -13.59 -8.17 -5.49
N ILE A 225 -13.94 -7.55 -4.34
CA ILE A 225 -13.90 -8.18 -3.01
C ILE A 225 -15.33 -8.29 -2.51
N THR A 226 -15.85 -9.50 -2.45
CA THR A 226 -17.29 -9.78 -2.27
C THR A 226 -17.81 -9.47 -0.87
N ASN A 227 -16.97 -9.45 0.14
CA ASN A 227 -17.33 -9.13 1.53
C ASN A 227 -16.89 -7.72 1.99
N LEU A 228 -16.65 -6.80 1.05
CA LEU A 228 -16.48 -5.37 1.29
C LEU A 228 -17.54 -4.57 0.52
N PRO A 229 -17.86 -3.32 0.94
CA PRO A 229 -18.83 -2.48 0.26
C PRO A 229 -18.49 -2.24 -1.22
N GLU A 230 -19.49 -2.32 -2.10
CA GLU A 230 -19.33 -2.22 -3.56
C GLU A 230 -18.76 -0.87 -4.02
N ASP A 231 -19.10 0.20 -3.33
CA ASP A 231 -18.65 1.56 -3.63
C ASP A 231 -17.31 1.94 -3.01
N ALA A 232 -16.70 1.05 -2.20
CA ALA A 232 -15.41 1.31 -1.58
C ALA A 232 -14.29 1.31 -2.64
N ILE A 233 -13.21 2.02 -2.34
CA ILE A 233 -11.96 1.88 -3.09
C ILE A 233 -11.15 0.74 -2.50
N VAL A 234 -10.89 -0.27 -3.31
CA VAL A 234 -10.12 -1.46 -2.92
C VAL A 234 -8.84 -1.55 -3.73
N GLU A 235 -7.80 -2.12 -3.12
CA GLU A 235 -6.54 -2.44 -3.79
C GLU A 235 -6.52 -3.93 -4.13
N VAL A 236 -6.50 -4.23 -5.42
CA VAL A 236 -6.65 -5.59 -5.95
C VAL A 236 -5.74 -5.80 -7.16
N PRO A 237 -5.42 -7.07 -7.54
CA PRO A 237 -4.69 -7.35 -8.77
C PRO A 237 -5.46 -6.86 -9.98
N GLY A 238 -4.73 -6.40 -10.99
CA GLY A 238 -5.31 -5.96 -12.25
C GLY A 238 -4.34 -6.13 -13.41
N TYR A 239 -4.88 -6.12 -14.61
CA TYR A 239 -4.16 -6.23 -15.86
C TYR A 239 -4.49 -5.03 -16.74
N VAL A 240 -3.49 -4.51 -17.42
CA VAL A 240 -3.65 -3.41 -18.38
C VAL A 240 -3.08 -3.86 -19.71
N ASP A 241 -3.84 -3.62 -20.76
CA ASP A 241 -3.42 -3.80 -22.15
C ASP A 241 -4.08 -2.72 -23.02
N ARG A 242 -4.03 -2.86 -24.35
CA ARG A 242 -4.63 -1.88 -25.29
C ARG A 242 -6.16 -1.75 -25.13
N ASN A 243 -6.84 -2.75 -24.55
CA ASN A 243 -8.28 -2.69 -24.32
C ASN A 243 -8.65 -1.95 -23.01
N GLY A 244 -7.66 -1.53 -22.23
CA GLY A 244 -7.85 -0.81 -20.99
C GLY A 244 -7.45 -1.60 -19.75
N VAL A 245 -8.11 -1.30 -18.65
CA VAL A 245 -7.86 -1.90 -17.32
C VAL A 245 -8.85 -3.01 -17.07
N ASN A 246 -8.34 -4.19 -16.71
CA ASN A 246 -9.14 -5.37 -16.41
C ASN A 246 -8.88 -5.81 -14.96
N ILE A 247 -9.91 -5.83 -14.14
CA ILE A 247 -9.83 -6.19 -12.73
C ILE A 247 -10.54 -7.52 -12.52
N PRO A 248 -9.81 -8.58 -12.15
CA PRO A 248 -10.43 -9.85 -11.82
C PRO A 248 -11.13 -9.80 -10.45
N GLN A 249 -12.17 -10.60 -10.31
CA GLN A 249 -12.78 -10.85 -9.01
C GLN A 249 -11.83 -11.64 -8.13
N VAL A 250 -11.61 -11.17 -6.90
CA VAL A 250 -10.75 -11.82 -5.90
C VAL A 250 -11.57 -12.75 -5.01
N GLY A 251 -12.85 -12.42 -4.77
CA GLY A 251 -13.71 -13.11 -3.82
C GLY A 251 -13.62 -12.54 -2.41
N ASP A 252 -13.96 -13.36 -1.41
CA ASP A 252 -13.95 -12.92 -0.01
C ASP A 252 -12.53 -12.79 0.54
N LEU A 253 -12.28 -11.68 1.23
CA LEU A 253 -11.13 -11.60 2.14
C LEU A 253 -11.36 -12.49 3.37
N PRO A 254 -10.28 -12.99 4.01
CA PRO A 254 -10.39 -13.57 5.34
C PRO A 254 -11.12 -12.61 6.29
N LEU A 255 -12.06 -13.12 7.08
CA LEU A 255 -13.00 -12.30 7.85
C LEU A 255 -12.33 -11.24 8.73
N GLY A 256 -11.23 -11.60 9.41
CA GLY A 256 -10.48 -10.65 10.24
C GLY A 256 -9.85 -9.52 9.40
N CYS A 257 -9.31 -9.84 8.22
CA CYS A 257 -8.73 -8.86 7.30
C CYS A 257 -9.81 -7.92 6.75
N ALA A 258 -10.96 -8.47 6.34
CA ALA A 258 -12.11 -7.69 5.90
C ALA A 258 -12.63 -6.72 7.00
N ALA A 259 -12.68 -7.17 8.25
CA ALA A 259 -13.10 -6.33 9.37
C ALA A 259 -12.16 -5.13 9.59
N VAL A 260 -10.83 -5.34 9.49
CA VAL A 260 -9.84 -4.25 9.57
C VAL A 260 -10.04 -3.25 8.41
N CYS A 261 -10.21 -3.75 7.19
CA CYS A 261 -10.48 -2.89 6.03
C CYS A 261 -11.80 -2.09 6.19
N SER A 262 -12.88 -2.74 6.66
CA SER A 262 -14.20 -2.11 6.81
C SER A 262 -14.19 -0.93 7.77
N ALA A 263 -13.42 -0.99 8.85
CA ALA A 263 -13.26 0.13 9.78
C ALA A 263 -12.69 1.37 9.06
N SER A 264 -11.62 1.20 8.30
CA SER A 264 -11.00 2.29 7.54
C SER A 264 -11.84 2.77 6.35
N ILE A 265 -12.58 1.88 5.67
CA ILE A 265 -13.52 2.25 4.59
C ILE A 265 -14.57 3.24 5.11
N THR A 266 -15.09 3.00 6.32
CA THR A 266 -16.07 3.91 6.94
C THR A 266 -15.49 5.31 7.14
N VAL A 267 -14.27 5.38 7.65
CA VAL A 267 -13.53 6.66 7.83
C VAL A 267 -13.31 7.36 6.48
N GLN A 268 -12.86 6.62 5.48
CA GLN A 268 -12.61 7.17 4.14
C GLN A 268 -13.88 7.74 3.53
N ARG A 269 -15.02 7.04 3.64
CA ARG A 269 -16.32 7.49 3.14
C ARG A 269 -16.77 8.79 3.81
N LEU A 270 -16.74 8.84 5.15
CA LEU A 270 -17.07 10.03 5.92
C LEU A 270 -16.19 11.22 5.52
N ALA A 271 -14.87 11.01 5.42
CA ALA A 271 -13.92 12.06 5.08
C ALA A 271 -14.13 12.60 3.65
N VAL A 272 -14.38 11.71 2.67
CA VAL A 272 -14.65 12.13 1.28
C VAL A 272 -15.96 12.93 1.21
N GLN A 273 -17.03 12.47 1.85
CA GLN A 273 -18.30 13.20 1.87
C GLN A 273 -18.16 14.54 2.60
N ALA A 274 -17.45 14.58 3.72
CA ALA A 274 -17.17 15.83 4.43
C ALA A 274 -16.48 16.86 3.51
N ALA A 275 -15.47 16.42 2.76
CA ALA A 275 -14.74 17.28 1.84
C ALA A 275 -15.60 17.75 0.65
N VAL A 276 -16.39 16.86 0.06
CA VAL A 276 -17.22 17.18 -1.12
C VAL A 276 -18.36 18.14 -0.76
N TYR A 277 -18.98 17.93 0.39
CA TYR A 277 -20.16 18.72 0.80
C TYR A 277 -19.82 19.89 1.75
N GLY A 278 -18.59 20.02 2.18
CA GLY A 278 -18.16 21.02 3.17
C GLY A 278 -18.79 20.78 4.56
N ASP A 279 -19.02 19.52 4.92
CA ASP A 279 -19.72 19.13 6.15
C ASP A 279 -18.74 18.85 7.29
N GLU A 280 -18.59 19.80 8.21
CA GLU A 280 -17.73 19.68 9.37
C GLU A 280 -18.19 18.60 10.36
N SER A 281 -19.50 18.28 10.40
CA SER A 281 -20.01 17.23 11.28
C SER A 281 -19.53 15.86 10.81
N LEU A 282 -19.59 15.60 9.51
CA LEU A 282 -19.04 14.38 8.92
C LEU A 282 -17.52 14.28 9.12
N LEU A 283 -16.79 15.40 9.06
CA LEU A 283 -15.36 15.40 9.32
C LEU A 283 -15.05 14.99 10.76
N LYS A 284 -15.76 15.55 11.74
CA LYS A 284 -15.62 15.16 13.15
C LYS A 284 -15.96 13.69 13.36
N GLN A 285 -17.02 13.19 12.74
CA GLN A 285 -17.38 11.78 12.79
C GLN A 285 -16.28 10.89 12.16
N ALA A 286 -15.68 11.30 11.05
CA ALA A 286 -14.56 10.57 10.45
C ALA A 286 -13.37 10.45 11.42
N MET A 287 -13.02 11.53 12.12
CA MET A 287 -11.96 11.52 13.13
C MET A 287 -12.30 10.61 14.31
N MET A 288 -13.51 10.66 14.82
CA MET A 288 -13.97 9.80 15.92
C MET A 288 -13.97 8.31 15.55
N MET A 289 -14.29 8.00 14.29
CA MET A 289 -14.32 6.62 13.79
C MET A 289 -12.97 6.08 13.36
N ASP A 290 -11.94 6.95 13.26
CA ASP A 290 -10.59 6.49 12.92
C ASP A 290 -10.07 5.54 14.02
N PRO A 291 -9.60 4.32 13.65
CA PRO A 291 -9.22 3.32 14.64
C PRO A 291 -8.10 3.76 15.59
N LEU A 292 -7.16 4.59 15.11
CA LEU A 292 -6.07 5.09 15.93
C LEU A 292 -6.51 6.27 16.80
N VAL A 293 -7.23 7.23 16.23
CA VAL A 293 -7.76 8.38 16.97
C VAL A 293 -8.67 7.89 18.10
N GLY A 294 -9.64 7.02 17.81
CA GLY A 294 -10.54 6.45 18.82
C GLY A 294 -9.87 5.57 19.86
N ALA A 295 -8.60 5.14 19.62
CA ALA A 295 -7.82 4.39 20.61
C ALA A 295 -6.98 5.27 21.53
N VAL A 296 -6.73 6.53 21.16
CA VAL A 296 -5.74 7.43 21.81
C VAL A 296 -6.38 8.69 22.37
N CYS A 297 -7.37 9.26 21.67
CA CYS A 297 -7.98 10.54 22.01
C CYS A 297 -9.32 10.37 22.75
N ASP A 298 -9.64 11.31 23.60
CA ASP A 298 -10.97 11.46 24.20
C ASP A 298 -11.92 12.20 23.23
N PRO A 299 -13.27 12.08 23.41
CA PRO A 299 -14.23 12.72 22.50
C PRO A 299 -14.10 14.24 22.38
N ASP A 300 -13.54 14.91 23.38
CA ASP A 300 -13.36 16.35 23.41
C ASP A 300 -12.02 16.82 22.80
N GLU A 301 -11.10 15.89 22.52
CA GLU A 301 -9.82 16.14 21.86
C GLU A 301 -9.92 16.05 20.32
#